data_8bb257fbd6848204e8d8d591287e2d56
#
_entry.id   8bb257fbd6848204e8d8d591287e2d56
#
_cell.length_a   1.000
_cell.length_b   1.000
_cell.length_c   1.000
_cell.angle_alpha   90.00
_cell.angle_beta   90.00
_cell.angle_gamma   90.00
#
_symmetry.space_group_name_H-M   'P 1'
#
loop_
_entity.id
_entity.type
_entity.pdbx_description
1 polymer ?
#
loop_
_entity_poly.entity_id
_entity_poly.type
_entity_poly.pdbx_seq_one_letter_code
_entity_poly.pdbx_strand_id
1 'polypeptide(L)'
;MTKEFNHTTVLLHETVDMLDIKPNGIYVDATLGGAGHSEYLLSQLTDGGHLYAFDQDQTAIDHAHIRLASYIEKGQVTFIRDNFRNLKTRLAELGVTEIDGICYDLGVSSPQLDERERGFSYKQDAPLDMRMNREGHLTAYDVVNNYDYHDLVRIFFKYGEDKFSKQIARKIEQARAIKPIETTTELAEIIKSAKPAKELKKKGHPAKQIFQAIRIEVNDELGAADESIQQAIDLLALDGRISVITFHSLEDRLTKQLFKEASTIDVPKGLPFIPDDLKAPLELVNRKPILPSQEELDAK
;
A
#
# COMPACT_ATOMS: atom_id res chain seq x y z
N MET A 1 28.09 -4.98 -8.34
CA MET A 1 27.69 -3.56 -8.44
C MET A 1 26.28 -3.44 -7.94
N THR A 2 26.09 -2.98 -6.72
CA THR A 2 24.79 -2.67 -6.14
C THR A 2 24.21 -1.49 -6.92
N LYS A 3 23.09 -1.71 -7.60
CA LYS A 3 22.32 -0.59 -8.18
C LYS A 3 21.98 0.37 -7.03
N GLU A 4 22.54 1.56 -7.07
CA GLU A 4 22.09 2.63 -6.18
C GLU A 4 20.62 2.90 -6.48
N PHE A 5 19.78 2.66 -5.49
CA PHE A 5 18.38 3.03 -5.55
C PHE A 5 18.25 4.54 -5.40
N ASN A 6 18.19 5.23 -6.52
CA ASN A 6 18.05 6.69 -6.56
C ASN A 6 16.56 7.07 -6.73
N HIS A 7 15.70 6.59 -5.80
CA HIS A 7 14.30 6.96 -5.80
C HIS A 7 13.99 7.96 -4.69
N THR A 8 13.38 9.06 -5.09
CA THR A 8 12.84 10.05 -4.14
C THR A 8 11.59 9.47 -3.48
N THR A 9 11.61 9.35 -2.17
CA THR A 9 10.47 8.89 -1.38
C THR A 9 9.29 9.87 -1.52
N VAL A 10 8.11 9.34 -1.84
CA VAL A 10 6.89 10.14 -2.02
C VAL A 10 6.46 10.76 -0.69
N LEU A 11 6.18 12.07 -0.71
CA LEU A 11 5.70 12.83 0.46
C LEU A 11 6.54 12.53 1.71
N LEU A 12 7.87 12.50 1.56
CA LEU A 12 8.80 12.08 2.61
C LEU A 12 8.61 12.86 3.90
N HIS A 13 8.68 14.19 3.81
CA HIS A 13 8.59 15.05 4.99
C HIS A 13 7.16 15.13 5.50
N GLU A 14 6.18 15.32 4.62
CA GLU A 14 4.78 15.49 4.96
C GLU A 14 4.23 14.29 5.73
N THR A 15 4.55 13.07 5.27
CA THR A 15 4.08 11.82 5.89
C THR A 15 4.59 11.67 7.32
N VAL A 16 5.87 11.92 7.55
CA VAL A 16 6.51 11.76 8.84
C VAL A 16 6.25 12.95 9.76
N ASP A 17 6.35 14.17 9.23
CA ASP A 17 6.14 15.38 10.04
C ASP A 17 4.70 15.50 10.57
N MET A 18 3.72 15.01 9.82
CA MET A 18 2.33 14.96 10.26
C MET A 18 2.09 13.98 11.42
N LEU A 19 3.03 13.09 11.71
CA LEU A 19 2.97 12.22 12.89
C LEU A 19 3.29 12.95 14.19
N ASP A 20 3.85 14.15 14.12
CA ASP A 20 4.26 14.95 15.30
C ASP A 20 5.16 14.13 16.23
N ILE A 21 6.31 13.72 15.70
CA ILE A 21 7.19 12.73 16.32
C ILE A 21 7.66 13.15 17.70
N LYS A 22 7.42 12.30 18.71
CA LYS A 22 8.00 12.39 20.04
C LYS A 22 9.35 11.67 20.04
N PRO A 23 10.47 12.33 20.43
CA PRO A 23 11.80 11.72 20.38
C PRO A 23 11.96 10.41 21.14
N ASN A 24 11.11 10.16 22.12
CA ASN A 24 11.10 8.95 22.94
C ASN A 24 9.91 8.03 22.64
N GLY A 25 9.17 8.29 21.58
CA GLY A 25 7.94 7.57 21.24
C GLY A 25 8.16 6.24 20.54
N ILE A 26 7.08 5.48 20.44
CA ILE A 26 7.02 4.20 19.72
C ILE A 26 6.24 4.39 18.44
N TYR A 27 6.88 4.08 17.31
CA TYR A 27 6.33 4.30 15.99
C TYR A 27 6.37 3.05 15.14
N VAL A 28 5.49 3.00 14.14
CA VAL A 28 5.42 1.93 13.16
C VAL A 28 5.50 2.51 11.75
N ASP A 29 6.35 1.92 10.91
CA ASP A 29 6.28 2.03 9.46
C ASP A 29 5.64 0.74 8.93
N ALA A 30 4.40 0.82 8.49
CA ALA A 30 3.64 -0.35 8.06
C ALA A 30 4.08 -0.88 6.69
N THR A 31 4.81 -0.07 5.94
CA THR A 31 5.20 -0.30 4.54
C THR A 31 6.65 0.12 4.34
N LEU A 32 7.59 -0.65 4.87
CA LEU A 32 9.02 -0.30 4.88
C LEU A 32 9.55 0.06 3.48
N GLY A 33 9.26 -0.75 2.47
CA GLY A 33 9.65 -0.53 1.07
C GLY A 33 11.14 -0.22 0.92
N GLY A 34 11.46 0.94 0.36
CA GLY A 34 12.82 1.43 0.21
C GLY A 34 13.45 2.05 1.47
N ALA A 35 12.72 2.08 2.57
CA ALA A 35 13.12 2.60 3.88
C ALA A 35 13.31 4.13 3.98
N GLY A 36 12.80 4.89 3.01
CA GLY A 36 12.93 6.36 3.03
C GLY A 36 12.18 7.01 4.21
N HIS A 37 10.93 6.66 4.42
CA HIS A 37 10.14 7.15 5.55
C HIS A 37 10.72 6.69 6.88
N SER A 38 11.13 5.42 6.97
CA SER A 38 11.75 4.86 8.17
C SER A 38 13.04 5.57 8.56
N GLU A 39 13.90 5.88 7.60
CA GLU A 39 15.17 6.58 7.85
C GLU A 39 14.91 7.99 8.40
N TYR A 40 14.01 8.74 7.77
CA TYR A 40 13.67 10.08 8.21
C TYR A 40 13.00 10.08 9.59
N LEU A 41 12.11 9.13 9.85
CA LEU A 41 11.46 8.96 11.15
C LEU A 41 12.49 8.64 12.24
N LEU A 42 13.40 7.69 11.99
CA LEU A 42 14.45 7.30 12.93
C LEU A 42 15.36 8.46 13.29
N SER A 43 15.64 9.36 12.35
CA SER A 43 16.46 10.55 12.61
C SER A 43 15.88 11.47 13.69
N GLN A 44 14.58 11.36 13.95
CA GLN A 44 13.86 12.15 14.94
C GLN A 44 13.68 11.45 16.28
N LEU A 45 14.01 10.16 16.37
CA LEU A 45 13.93 9.38 17.61
C LEU A 45 15.22 9.51 18.42
N THR A 46 15.50 10.73 18.88
CA THR A 46 16.78 11.12 19.50
C THR A 46 16.84 10.88 21.01
N ASP A 47 15.77 10.41 21.62
CA ASP A 47 15.68 10.21 23.08
C ASP A 47 15.06 8.86 23.45
N GLY A 48 15.66 7.78 22.93
CA GLY A 48 15.26 6.42 23.28
C GLY A 48 14.00 5.90 22.60
N GLY A 49 13.50 6.59 21.58
CA GLY A 49 12.36 6.13 20.79
C GLY A 49 12.70 4.88 19.97
N HIS A 50 11.67 4.17 19.52
CA HIS A 50 11.82 2.92 18.78
C HIS A 50 10.86 2.84 17.61
N LEU A 51 11.35 2.28 16.47
CA LEU A 51 10.57 2.04 15.25
C LEU A 51 10.40 0.55 15.02
N TYR A 52 9.17 0.14 14.74
CA TYR A 52 8.82 -1.19 14.23
C TYR A 52 8.46 -1.05 12.75
N ALA A 53 9.21 -1.72 11.87
CA ALA A 53 9.07 -1.60 10.43
C ALA A 53 8.61 -2.93 9.81
N PHE A 54 7.47 -2.89 9.15
CA PHE A 54 6.84 -4.06 8.52
C PHE A 54 7.10 -4.08 7.02
N ASP A 55 7.39 -5.25 6.50
CA ASP A 55 7.27 -5.57 5.08
C ASP A 55 7.13 -7.08 4.89
N GLN A 56 6.26 -7.49 3.98
CA GLN A 56 6.13 -8.90 3.62
C GLN A 56 7.20 -9.36 2.61
N ASP A 57 7.93 -8.42 2.02
CA ASP A 57 8.96 -8.66 1.01
C ASP A 57 10.34 -8.75 1.67
N GLN A 58 10.96 -9.94 1.59
CA GLN A 58 12.31 -10.14 2.12
C GLN A 58 13.34 -9.21 1.49
N THR A 59 13.16 -8.86 0.21
CA THR A 59 14.06 -7.93 -0.48
C THR A 59 14.08 -6.55 0.18
N ALA A 60 12.91 -6.06 0.61
CA ALA A 60 12.82 -4.79 1.34
C ALA A 60 13.52 -4.87 2.70
N ILE A 61 13.33 -5.95 3.43
CA ILE A 61 13.99 -6.19 4.72
C ILE A 61 15.51 -6.22 4.56
N ASP A 62 16.03 -6.96 3.57
CA ASP A 62 17.47 -7.07 3.30
C ASP A 62 18.08 -5.72 2.95
N HIS A 63 17.41 -4.94 2.11
CA HIS A 63 17.84 -3.59 1.75
C HIS A 63 17.88 -2.66 2.98
N ALA A 64 16.86 -2.74 3.83
CA ALA A 64 16.78 -1.92 5.05
C ALA A 64 17.88 -2.24 6.06
N HIS A 65 18.32 -3.50 6.17
CA HIS A 65 19.46 -3.87 7.00
C HIS A 65 20.74 -3.13 6.62
N ILE A 66 20.91 -2.83 5.35
CA ILE A 66 22.06 -2.05 4.86
C ILE A 66 21.84 -0.56 5.09
N ARG A 67 20.70 -0.04 4.64
CA ARG A 67 20.39 1.40 4.70
C ARG A 67 20.30 1.94 6.12
N LEU A 68 19.73 1.15 7.04
CA LEU A 68 19.45 1.55 8.42
C LEU A 68 20.43 0.94 9.43
N ALA A 69 21.62 0.48 8.97
CA ALA A 69 22.60 -0.22 9.80
C ALA A 69 22.97 0.54 11.09
N SER A 70 23.15 1.86 11.02
CA SER A 70 23.49 2.68 12.19
C SER A 70 22.38 2.69 13.25
N TYR A 71 21.14 2.65 12.85
CA TYR A 71 20.00 2.60 13.77
C TYR A 71 19.77 1.20 14.36
N ILE A 72 20.14 0.17 13.59
CA ILE A 72 20.13 -1.22 14.10
C ILE A 72 21.17 -1.37 15.20
N GLU A 73 22.37 -0.84 15.02
CA GLU A 73 23.43 -0.86 16.04
C GLU A 73 23.01 -0.16 17.33
N LYS A 74 22.24 0.92 17.23
CA LYS A 74 21.70 1.65 18.39
C LYS A 74 20.48 0.98 19.03
N GLY A 75 20.00 -0.13 18.47
CA GLY A 75 18.81 -0.81 18.95
C GLY A 75 17.50 -0.05 18.76
N GLN A 76 17.44 0.87 17.79
CA GLN A 76 16.29 1.77 17.59
C GLN A 76 15.24 1.26 16.61
N VAL A 77 15.51 0.18 15.89
CA VAL A 77 14.60 -0.36 14.90
C VAL A 77 14.50 -1.89 15.00
N THR A 78 13.27 -2.38 14.85
CA THR A 78 12.95 -3.81 14.75
C THR A 78 12.21 -4.05 13.45
N PHE A 79 12.72 -4.97 12.62
CA PHE A 79 12.04 -5.37 11.40
C PHE A 79 11.10 -6.54 11.65
N ILE A 80 9.91 -6.47 11.05
CA ILE A 80 8.91 -7.53 11.12
C ILE A 80 8.57 -7.92 9.69
N ARG A 81 8.99 -9.12 9.28
CA ARG A 81 8.65 -9.66 7.97
C ARG A 81 7.26 -10.28 8.04
N ASP A 82 6.25 -9.48 7.79
CA ASP A 82 4.86 -9.93 7.74
C ASP A 82 4.02 -8.89 6.99
N ASN A 83 2.84 -9.32 6.61
CA ASN A 83 1.81 -8.43 6.11
C ASN A 83 1.30 -7.55 7.27
N PHE A 84 1.12 -6.27 7.03
CA PHE A 84 0.63 -5.32 8.03
C PHE A 84 -0.79 -5.62 8.54
N ARG A 85 -1.52 -6.52 7.88
CA ARG A 85 -2.79 -7.04 8.41
C ARG A 85 -2.64 -7.71 9.77
N ASN A 86 -1.45 -8.16 10.10
CA ASN A 86 -1.11 -8.79 11.38
C ASN A 86 -0.48 -7.82 12.37
N LEU A 87 -0.67 -6.52 12.17
CA LEU A 87 -0.07 -5.43 12.95
C LEU A 87 -0.20 -5.67 14.46
N LYS A 88 -1.41 -5.78 14.95
CA LYS A 88 -1.70 -5.88 16.39
C LYS A 88 -1.11 -7.14 17.02
N THR A 89 -1.26 -8.27 16.36
CA THR A 89 -0.75 -9.57 16.81
C THR A 89 0.78 -9.57 16.89
N ARG A 90 1.44 -9.08 15.82
CA ARG A 90 2.90 -9.06 15.78
C ARG A 90 3.50 -8.10 16.79
N LEU A 91 2.89 -6.93 17.00
CA LEU A 91 3.33 -5.99 18.04
C LEU A 91 3.10 -6.56 19.44
N ALA A 92 1.98 -7.23 19.68
CA ALA A 92 1.70 -7.88 20.98
C ALA A 92 2.74 -8.93 21.34
N GLU A 93 3.22 -9.72 20.38
CA GLU A 93 4.30 -10.70 20.57
C GLU A 93 5.60 -10.05 21.06
N LEU A 94 5.81 -8.79 20.75
CA LEU A 94 6.97 -7.99 21.17
C LEU A 94 6.69 -7.13 22.41
N GLY A 95 5.54 -7.35 23.05
CA GLY A 95 5.13 -6.59 24.24
C GLY A 95 4.63 -5.18 23.95
N VAL A 96 4.31 -4.85 22.71
CA VAL A 96 3.82 -3.53 22.29
C VAL A 96 2.30 -3.56 22.14
N THR A 97 1.60 -2.81 22.98
CA THR A 97 0.14 -2.73 23.00
C THR A 97 -0.37 -1.33 22.71
N GLU A 98 0.51 -0.35 22.58
CA GLU A 98 0.19 1.03 22.31
C GLU A 98 1.31 1.69 21.50
N ILE A 99 0.96 2.52 20.52
CA ILE A 99 1.91 3.22 19.67
C ILE A 99 1.60 4.72 19.61
N ASP A 100 2.63 5.54 19.44
CA ASP A 100 2.51 6.99 19.30
C ASP A 100 2.21 7.43 17.87
N GLY A 101 2.46 6.57 16.91
CA GLY A 101 2.09 6.83 15.53
C GLY A 101 2.45 5.71 14.57
N ILE A 102 1.83 5.78 13.39
CA ILE A 102 2.04 4.81 12.32
C ILE A 102 1.88 5.50 10.97
N CYS A 103 2.72 5.15 10.01
CA CYS A 103 2.59 5.60 8.63
C CYS A 103 2.43 4.43 7.68
N TYR A 104 1.66 4.67 6.62
CA TYR A 104 1.40 3.75 5.53
C TYR A 104 1.74 4.43 4.19
N ASP A 105 2.49 3.73 3.35
CA ASP A 105 2.72 4.07 1.95
C ASP A 105 2.13 2.93 1.12
N LEU A 106 0.85 3.05 0.77
CA LEU A 106 0.09 1.96 0.16
C LEU A 106 0.50 1.74 -1.29
N GLY A 107 0.32 0.51 -1.76
CA GLY A 107 0.60 0.10 -3.13
C GLY A 107 1.95 -0.59 -3.29
N VAL A 108 2.45 -0.56 -4.51
CA VAL A 108 3.69 -1.22 -4.90
C VAL A 108 4.90 -0.32 -4.66
N SER A 109 5.99 -0.89 -4.15
CA SER A 109 7.24 -0.15 -3.95
C SER A 109 8.01 0.02 -5.26
N SER A 110 8.90 1.03 -5.31
CA SER A 110 9.77 1.24 -6.47
C SER A 110 10.65 0.02 -6.79
N PRO A 111 11.29 -0.65 -5.81
CA PRO A 111 12.02 -1.88 -6.09
C PRO A 111 11.18 -2.97 -6.74
N GLN A 112 9.93 -3.14 -6.32
CA GLN A 112 9.01 -4.12 -6.93
C GLN A 112 8.69 -3.78 -8.39
N LEU A 113 8.52 -2.51 -8.72
CA LEU A 113 8.30 -2.06 -10.09
C LEU A 113 9.55 -2.22 -10.95
N ASP A 114 10.73 -1.98 -10.41
CA ASP A 114 11.99 -1.97 -11.15
C ASP A 114 12.55 -3.37 -11.40
N GLU A 115 12.28 -4.34 -10.51
CA GLU A 115 12.68 -5.73 -10.70
C GLU A 115 11.76 -6.41 -11.72
N ARG A 116 12.25 -6.54 -12.94
CA ARG A 116 11.49 -7.07 -14.09
C ARG A 116 10.77 -8.38 -13.78
N GLU A 117 11.46 -9.34 -13.20
CA GLU A 117 10.94 -10.68 -12.91
C GLU A 117 9.80 -10.71 -11.89
N ARG A 118 9.55 -9.63 -11.17
CA ARG A 118 8.42 -9.50 -10.25
C ARG A 118 7.09 -9.36 -10.97
N GLY A 119 7.09 -8.92 -12.23
CA GLY A 119 5.92 -8.86 -13.10
C GLY A 119 4.86 -7.82 -12.71
N PHE A 120 5.23 -6.75 -12.04
CA PHE A 120 4.30 -5.66 -11.68
C PHE A 120 4.04 -4.69 -12.82
N SER A 121 4.96 -4.58 -13.76
CA SER A 121 4.92 -3.59 -14.83
C SER A 121 4.48 -4.18 -16.16
N TYR A 122 3.60 -3.46 -16.86
CA TYR A 122 3.25 -3.75 -18.25
C TYR A 122 4.25 -3.18 -19.26
N LYS A 123 5.23 -2.42 -18.79
CA LYS A 123 6.26 -1.78 -19.63
C LYS A 123 7.41 -2.70 -20.01
N GLN A 124 7.59 -3.77 -19.27
CA GLN A 124 8.66 -4.75 -19.49
C GLN A 124 8.06 -6.14 -19.61
N ASP A 125 8.58 -6.92 -20.55
CA ASP A 125 8.18 -8.32 -20.69
C ASP A 125 8.69 -9.16 -19.52
N ALA A 126 7.79 -9.80 -18.80
CA ALA A 126 8.09 -10.52 -17.58
C ALA A 126 7.04 -11.60 -17.30
N PRO A 127 7.36 -12.59 -16.44
CA PRO A 127 6.35 -13.54 -15.97
C PRO A 127 5.20 -12.83 -15.25
N LEU A 128 4.00 -13.41 -15.33
CA LEU A 128 2.81 -12.92 -14.63
C LEU A 128 2.85 -13.36 -13.16
N ASP A 129 3.61 -12.64 -12.35
CA ASP A 129 3.77 -12.94 -10.93
C ASP A 129 2.96 -11.98 -10.04
N MET A 130 3.39 -10.75 -9.87
CA MET A 130 2.78 -9.67 -9.06
C MET A 130 2.71 -9.95 -7.55
N ARG A 131 3.35 -11.00 -7.03
CA ARG A 131 3.35 -11.25 -5.58
C ARG A 131 4.29 -10.30 -4.85
N MET A 132 3.80 -9.60 -3.87
CA MET A 132 4.61 -8.81 -2.95
C MET A 132 5.37 -9.72 -1.99
N ASN A 133 4.72 -10.78 -1.51
CA ASN A 133 5.36 -11.89 -0.82
C ASN A 133 5.65 -13.01 -1.81
N ARG A 134 6.92 -13.24 -2.12
CA ARG A 134 7.35 -14.28 -3.08
C ARG A 134 6.99 -15.71 -2.66
N GLU A 135 6.70 -15.93 -1.38
CA GLU A 135 6.26 -17.22 -0.85
C GLU A 135 4.73 -17.41 -0.92
N GLY A 136 4.00 -16.37 -1.33
CA GLY A 136 2.56 -16.45 -1.54
C GLY A 136 2.20 -17.42 -2.67
N HIS A 137 1.02 -18.05 -2.58
CA HIS A 137 0.61 -19.09 -3.54
C HIS A 137 -0.07 -18.51 -4.78
N LEU A 138 -0.85 -17.45 -4.65
CA LEU A 138 -1.61 -16.86 -5.75
C LEU A 138 -0.72 -15.89 -6.55
N THR A 139 -0.59 -16.15 -7.86
CA THR A 139 0.13 -15.27 -8.80
C THR A 139 -0.84 -14.62 -9.79
N ALA A 140 -0.37 -13.60 -10.51
CA ALA A 140 -1.13 -13.03 -11.62
C ALA A 140 -1.42 -14.07 -12.72
N TYR A 141 -0.48 -14.99 -12.95
CA TYR A 141 -0.71 -16.12 -13.87
C TYR A 141 -1.95 -16.93 -13.47
N ASP A 142 -2.08 -17.27 -12.20
CA ASP A 142 -3.22 -18.04 -11.69
C ASP A 142 -4.53 -17.28 -11.88
N VAL A 143 -4.56 -15.99 -11.59
CA VAL A 143 -5.75 -15.15 -11.79
C VAL A 143 -6.16 -15.15 -13.27
N VAL A 144 -5.22 -14.85 -14.16
CA VAL A 144 -5.49 -14.70 -15.60
C VAL A 144 -5.89 -16.02 -16.24
N ASN A 145 -5.26 -17.12 -15.86
CA ASN A 145 -5.48 -18.42 -16.50
C ASN A 145 -6.53 -19.30 -15.83
N ASN A 146 -6.78 -19.12 -14.52
CA ASN A 146 -7.62 -20.06 -13.75
C ASN A 146 -8.92 -19.46 -13.23
N TYR A 147 -9.04 -18.13 -13.11
CA TYR A 147 -10.30 -17.52 -12.70
C TYR A 147 -11.34 -17.64 -13.79
N ASP A 148 -12.59 -17.91 -13.42
CA ASP A 148 -13.67 -17.93 -14.38
C ASP A 148 -14.01 -16.52 -14.90
N TYR A 149 -14.80 -16.46 -15.97
CA TYR A 149 -15.21 -15.21 -16.58
C TYR A 149 -15.86 -14.24 -15.56
N HIS A 150 -16.76 -14.74 -14.73
CA HIS A 150 -17.49 -13.91 -13.77
C HIS A 150 -16.57 -13.32 -12.71
N ASP A 151 -15.61 -14.09 -12.24
CA ASP A 151 -14.61 -13.60 -11.27
C ASP A 151 -13.66 -12.57 -11.90
N LEU A 152 -13.24 -12.79 -13.13
CA LEU A 152 -12.44 -11.79 -13.86
C LEU A 152 -13.22 -10.48 -14.03
N VAL A 153 -14.48 -10.52 -14.45
CA VAL A 153 -15.33 -9.33 -14.58
C VAL A 153 -15.45 -8.62 -13.24
N ARG A 154 -15.69 -9.37 -12.18
CA ARG A 154 -15.85 -8.83 -10.82
C ARG A 154 -14.62 -8.05 -10.37
N ILE A 155 -13.42 -8.63 -10.48
CA ILE A 155 -12.19 -7.95 -10.05
C ILE A 155 -11.82 -6.76 -10.95
N PHE A 156 -12.02 -6.89 -12.27
CA PHE A 156 -11.73 -5.81 -13.21
C PHE A 156 -12.65 -4.61 -13.00
N PHE A 157 -13.89 -4.86 -12.66
CA PHE A 157 -14.85 -3.81 -12.33
C PHE A 157 -14.58 -3.20 -10.95
N LYS A 158 -14.47 -4.05 -9.94
CA LYS A 158 -14.34 -3.65 -8.53
C LYS A 158 -13.00 -2.98 -8.25
N TYR A 159 -11.90 -3.56 -8.73
CA TYR A 159 -10.54 -3.11 -8.43
C TYR A 159 -9.89 -2.32 -9.55
N GLY A 160 -10.34 -2.48 -10.77
CA GLY A 160 -9.84 -1.74 -11.92
C GLY A 160 -10.71 -0.55 -12.30
N GLU A 161 -11.97 -0.56 -11.90
CA GLU A 161 -12.97 0.43 -12.32
C GLU A 161 -12.98 0.61 -13.85
N ASP A 162 -12.74 -0.48 -14.58
CA ASP A 162 -12.66 -0.47 -16.04
C ASP A 162 -14.02 -0.79 -16.64
N LYS A 163 -14.54 0.14 -17.47
CA LYS A 163 -15.82 -0.03 -18.11
C LYS A 163 -15.83 -1.12 -19.19
N PHE A 164 -14.67 -1.59 -19.64
CA PHE A 164 -14.52 -2.65 -20.62
C PHE A 164 -14.23 -4.01 -19.98
N SER A 165 -14.53 -4.18 -18.69
CA SER A 165 -14.22 -5.39 -17.92
C SER A 165 -14.77 -6.67 -18.56
N LYS A 166 -15.98 -6.65 -19.09
CA LYS A 166 -16.60 -7.81 -19.77
C LYS A 166 -15.87 -8.18 -21.06
N GLN A 167 -15.55 -7.19 -21.88
CA GLN A 167 -14.84 -7.39 -23.14
C GLN A 167 -13.42 -7.92 -22.89
N ILE A 168 -12.72 -7.37 -21.89
CA ILE A 168 -11.37 -7.81 -21.52
C ILE A 168 -11.40 -9.24 -20.98
N ALA A 169 -12.32 -9.56 -20.07
CA ALA A 169 -12.47 -10.90 -19.54
C ALA A 169 -12.77 -11.93 -20.63
N ARG A 170 -13.60 -11.56 -21.61
CA ARG A 170 -13.91 -12.43 -22.76
C ARG A 170 -12.67 -12.70 -23.62
N LYS A 171 -11.88 -11.66 -23.90
CA LYS A 171 -10.63 -11.80 -24.67
C LYS A 171 -9.60 -12.66 -23.95
N ILE A 172 -9.49 -12.53 -22.64
CA ILE A 172 -8.62 -13.38 -21.83
C ILE A 172 -9.08 -14.84 -21.90
N GLU A 173 -10.37 -15.09 -21.74
CA GLU A 173 -10.96 -16.43 -21.83
C GLU A 173 -10.69 -17.09 -23.20
N GLN A 174 -10.85 -16.32 -24.27
CA GLN A 174 -10.57 -16.81 -25.64
C GLN A 174 -9.08 -17.09 -25.85
N ALA A 175 -8.20 -16.20 -25.41
CA ALA A 175 -6.75 -16.37 -25.58
C ALA A 175 -6.21 -17.56 -24.80
N ARG A 176 -6.59 -17.74 -23.55
CA ARG A 176 -6.11 -18.84 -22.70
C ARG A 176 -6.64 -20.21 -23.12
N ALA A 177 -7.76 -20.24 -23.85
CA ALA A 177 -8.29 -21.49 -24.43
C ALA A 177 -7.37 -22.06 -25.51
N ILE A 178 -6.59 -21.23 -26.19
CA ILE A 178 -5.63 -21.64 -27.22
C ILE A 178 -4.29 -21.99 -26.58
N LYS A 179 -3.78 -21.10 -25.72
CA LYS A 179 -2.49 -21.22 -25.06
C LYS A 179 -2.52 -20.40 -23.75
N PRO A 180 -1.97 -20.91 -22.63
CA PRO A 180 -1.87 -20.13 -21.40
C PRO A 180 -1.19 -18.78 -21.63
N ILE A 181 -1.71 -17.75 -20.97
CA ILE A 181 -1.13 -16.40 -21.00
C ILE A 181 0.01 -16.39 -19.98
N GLU A 182 1.25 -16.20 -20.44
CA GLU A 182 2.44 -16.40 -19.61
C GLU A 182 3.13 -15.11 -19.18
N THR A 183 3.01 -14.05 -19.99
CA THR A 183 3.80 -12.84 -19.78
C THR A 183 2.97 -11.59 -19.66
N THR A 184 3.55 -10.58 -19.06
CA THR A 184 2.94 -9.24 -18.88
C THR A 184 2.63 -8.58 -20.22
N THR A 185 3.52 -8.71 -21.21
CA THR A 185 3.29 -8.11 -22.53
C THR A 185 2.19 -8.82 -23.31
N GLU A 186 2.11 -10.15 -23.21
CA GLU A 186 0.98 -10.91 -23.81
C GLU A 186 -0.35 -10.43 -23.22
N LEU A 187 -0.43 -10.27 -21.90
CA LEU A 187 -1.63 -9.78 -21.24
C LEU A 187 -1.95 -8.35 -21.66
N ALA A 188 -0.96 -7.47 -21.71
CA ALA A 188 -1.16 -6.08 -22.13
C ALA A 188 -1.72 -5.99 -23.55
N GLU A 189 -1.23 -6.81 -24.48
CA GLU A 189 -1.73 -6.85 -25.86
C GLU A 189 -3.19 -7.36 -25.93
N ILE A 190 -3.55 -8.36 -25.15
CA ILE A 190 -4.92 -8.86 -25.05
C ILE A 190 -5.86 -7.75 -24.54
N ILE A 191 -5.45 -7.01 -23.51
CA ILE A 191 -6.23 -5.91 -22.95
C ILE A 191 -6.45 -4.83 -24.01
N LYS A 192 -5.40 -4.43 -24.73
CA LYS A 192 -5.51 -3.44 -25.81
C LYS A 192 -6.47 -3.90 -26.91
N SER A 193 -6.44 -5.18 -27.29
CA SER A 193 -7.30 -5.72 -28.33
C SER A 193 -8.79 -5.69 -27.97
N ALA A 194 -9.10 -5.60 -26.68
CA ALA A 194 -10.48 -5.55 -26.17
C ALA A 194 -11.05 -4.13 -26.12
N LYS A 195 -10.23 -3.11 -26.34
CA LYS A 195 -10.63 -1.70 -26.22
C LYS A 195 -10.79 -1.06 -27.60
N PRO A 196 -11.80 -0.16 -27.77
CA PRO A 196 -11.95 0.61 -29.01
C PRO A 196 -10.74 1.52 -29.27
N ALA A 197 -10.46 1.82 -30.54
CA ALA A 197 -9.36 2.70 -30.92
C ALA A 197 -9.40 4.07 -30.21
N LYS A 198 -10.60 4.57 -29.93
CA LYS A 198 -10.83 5.81 -29.18
C LYS A 198 -10.24 5.75 -27.78
N GLU A 199 -10.35 4.62 -27.10
CA GLU A 199 -9.81 4.43 -25.75
C GLU A 199 -8.27 4.34 -25.76
N LEU A 200 -7.68 3.76 -26.81
CA LEU A 200 -6.22 3.65 -26.96
C LEU A 200 -5.53 5.00 -27.16
N LYS A 201 -6.28 6.02 -27.58
CA LYS A 201 -5.79 7.39 -27.78
C LYS A 201 -5.83 8.24 -26.50
N LYS A 202 -6.50 7.76 -25.44
CA LYS A 202 -6.57 8.49 -24.18
C LYS A 202 -5.23 8.50 -23.48
N LYS A 203 -5.01 9.52 -22.64
CA LYS A 203 -3.83 9.61 -21.78
C LYS A 203 -3.81 8.45 -20.80
N GLY A 204 -2.64 7.88 -20.59
CA GLY A 204 -2.44 6.72 -19.75
C GLY A 204 -2.42 5.41 -20.53
N HIS A 205 -1.82 4.38 -19.96
CA HIS A 205 -1.68 3.08 -20.62
C HIS A 205 -3.01 2.30 -20.51
N PRO A 206 -3.49 1.69 -21.61
CA PRO A 206 -4.77 0.94 -21.61
C PRO A 206 -4.82 -0.24 -20.61
N ALA A 207 -3.69 -0.82 -20.29
CA ALA A 207 -3.59 -1.95 -19.36
C ALA A 207 -3.50 -1.56 -17.89
N LYS A 208 -3.32 -0.28 -17.56
CA LYS A 208 -3.03 0.19 -16.20
C LYS A 208 -4.07 -0.28 -15.19
N GLN A 209 -5.35 -0.10 -15.47
CA GLN A 209 -6.44 -0.42 -14.55
C GLN A 209 -6.57 -1.92 -14.30
N ILE A 210 -6.36 -2.72 -15.35
CA ILE A 210 -6.43 -4.19 -15.25
C ILE A 210 -5.25 -4.75 -14.47
N PHE A 211 -4.04 -4.25 -14.72
CA PHE A 211 -2.86 -4.63 -13.93
C PHE A 211 -3.03 -4.28 -12.45
N GLN A 212 -3.58 -3.09 -12.17
CA GLN A 212 -3.95 -2.69 -10.81
C GLN A 212 -4.95 -3.69 -10.19
N ALA A 213 -6.00 -4.05 -10.93
CA ALA A 213 -7.03 -4.97 -10.44
C ALA A 213 -6.45 -6.35 -10.08
N ILE A 214 -5.60 -6.89 -10.95
CA ILE A 214 -4.95 -8.19 -10.73
C ILE A 214 -4.00 -8.10 -9.53
N ARG A 215 -3.21 -7.04 -9.45
CA ARG A 215 -2.30 -6.82 -8.33
C ARG A 215 -3.02 -6.77 -6.99
N ILE A 216 -4.11 -6.02 -6.91
CA ILE A 216 -4.94 -5.92 -5.70
C ILE A 216 -5.48 -7.29 -5.31
N GLU A 217 -5.96 -8.09 -6.28
CA GLU A 217 -6.47 -9.44 -6.02
C GLU A 217 -5.38 -10.40 -5.54
N VAL A 218 -4.24 -10.42 -6.22
CA VAL A 218 -3.09 -11.29 -5.87
C VAL A 218 -2.63 -11.04 -4.44
N ASN A 219 -2.57 -9.80 -4.01
CA ASN A 219 -2.02 -9.41 -2.71
C ASN A 219 -3.08 -9.10 -1.65
N ASP A 220 -4.35 -9.18 -1.98
CA ASP A 220 -5.46 -8.78 -1.10
C ASP A 220 -5.20 -7.41 -0.45
N GLU A 221 -4.80 -6.44 -1.26
CA GLU A 221 -4.28 -5.16 -0.78
C GLU A 221 -5.32 -4.35 0.01
N LEU A 222 -6.55 -4.27 -0.49
CA LEU A 222 -7.60 -3.49 0.17
C LEU A 222 -8.08 -4.15 1.47
N GLY A 223 -8.21 -5.48 1.47
CA GLY A 223 -8.57 -6.21 2.68
C GLY A 223 -7.51 -6.07 3.77
N ALA A 224 -6.24 -6.19 3.40
CA ALA A 224 -5.12 -6.01 4.32
C ALA A 224 -5.06 -4.58 4.89
N ALA A 225 -5.25 -3.57 4.04
CA ALA A 225 -5.27 -2.17 4.47
C ALA A 225 -6.43 -1.88 5.43
N ASP A 226 -7.61 -2.38 5.12
CA ASP A 226 -8.81 -2.24 5.98
C ASP A 226 -8.55 -2.82 7.37
N GLU A 227 -8.11 -4.08 7.45
CA GLU A 227 -7.80 -4.75 8.71
C GLU A 227 -6.71 -4.01 9.50
N SER A 228 -5.64 -3.61 8.82
CA SER A 228 -4.49 -2.95 9.46
C SER A 228 -4.85 -1.58 10.03
N ILE A 229 -5.53 -0.75 9.27
CA ILE A 229 -5.89 0.62 9.71
C ILE A 229 -6.84 0.56 10.90
N GLN A 230 -7.79 -0.36 10.93
CA GLN A 230 -8.66 -0.56 12.09
C GLN A 230 -7.86 -0.94 13.34
N GLN A 231 -6.88 -1.84 13.20
CA GLN A 231 -5.97 -2.20 14.30
C GLN A 231 -5.12 -1.01 14.74
N ALA A 232 -4.63 -0.21 13.80
CA ALA A 232 -3.84 0.99 14.09
C ALA A 232 -4.63 2.00 14.93
N ILE A 233 -5.90 2.20 14.62
CA ILE A 233 -6.79 3.08 15.38
C ILE A 233 -6.90 2.57 16.84
N ASP A 234 -7.03 1.27 17.04
CA ASP A 234 -7.12 0.67 18.38
C ASP A 234 -5.81 0.78 19.17
N LEU A 235 -4.67 0.79 18.48
CA LEU A 235 -3.34 0.82 19.10
C LEU A 235 -2.84 2.21 19.45
N LEU A 236 -3.47 3.29 18.95
CA LEU A 236 -2.98 4.63 19.16
C LEU A 236 -3.04 5.05 20.64
N ALA A 237 -1.91 5.53 21.13
CA ALA A 237 -1.84 6.28 22.38
C ALA A 237 -2.57 7.61 22.23
N LEU A 238 -2.85 8.24 23.36
CA LEU A 238 -3.37 9.62 23.37
C LEU A 238 -2.40 10.53 22.62
N ASP A 239 -2.94 11.38 21.74
CA ASP A 239 -2.19 12.25 20.82
C ASP A 239 -1.38 11.51 19.74
N GLY A 240 -1.52 10.20 19.64
CA GLY A 240 -0.95 9.42 18.54
C GLY A 240 -1.58 9.77 17.20
N ARG A 241 -0.84 9.55 16.11
CA ARG A 241 -1.28 9.91 14.75
C ARG A 241 -1.07 8.80 13.74
N ILE A 242 -1.95 8.79 12.73
CA ILE A 242 -1.87 7.90 11.57
C ILE A 242 -1.72 8.76 10.32
N SER A 243 -0.70 8.45 9.51
CA SER A 243 -0.51 9.02 8.17
C SER A 243 -0.64 7.93 7.13
N VAL A 244 -1.45 8.17 6.08
CA VAL A 244 -1.66 7.22 5.00
C VAL A 244 -1.46 7.90 3.65
N ILE A 245 -0.57 7.35 2.81
CA ILE A 245 -0.42 7.75 1.42
C ILE A 245 -1.21 6.78 0.56
N THR A 246 -2.03 7.33 -0.34
CA THR A 246 -2.83 6.57 -1.29
C THR A 246 -2.47 6.96 -2.72
N PHE A 247 -2.53 6.01 -3.66
CA PHE A 247 -2.15 6.22 -5.06
C PHE A 247 -3.32 6.05 -6.03
N HIS A 248 -4.43 5.46 -5.58
CA HIS A 248 -5.63 5.31 -6.41
C HIS A 248 -6.91 5.50 -5.58
N SER A 249 -8.02 5.68 -6.32
CA SER A 249 -9.32 6.02 -5.74
C SER A 249 -9.85 5.03 -4.72
N LEU A 250 -9.55 3.74 -4.88
CA LEU A 250 -10.03 2.69 -3.96
C LEU A 250 -9.36 2.78 -2.59
N GLU A 251 -8.05 2.98 -2.57
CA GLU A 251 -7.29 3.20 -1.33
C GLU A 251 -7.75 4.49 -0.63
N ASP A 252 -7.94 5.54 -1.41
CA ASP A 252 -8.38 6.85 -0.91
C ASP A 252 -9.78 6.76 -0.28
N ARG A 253 -10.73 6.14 -0.95
CA ARG A 253 -12.10 5.94 -0.41
C ARG A 253 -12.11 5.11 0.85
N LEU A 254 -11.38 3.99 0.87
CA LEU A 254 -11.27 3.14 2.05
C LEU A 254 -10.73 3.91 3.25
N THR A 255 -9.62 4.60 3.06
CA THR A 255 -8.95 5.37 4.12
C THR A 255 -9.86 6.49 4.65
N LYS A 256 -10.47 7.26 3.75
CA LYS A 256 -11.41 8.32 4.11
C LYS A 256 -12.60 7.79 4.90
N GLN A 257 -13.16 6.65 4.48
CA GLN A 257 -14.29 6.04 5.15
C GLN A 257 -13.93 5.59 6.56
N LEU A 258 -12.80 4.89 6.72
CA LEU A 258 -12.34 4.43 8.03
C LEU A 258 -12.07 5.60 8.99
N PHE A 259 -11.42 6.65 8.50
CA PHE A 259 -11.15 7.84 9.30
C PHE A 259 -12.43 8.60 9.64
N LYS A 260 -13.36 8.70 8.70
CA LYS A 260 -14.65 9.34 8.93
C LYS A 260 -15.45 8.59 10.01
N GLU A 261 -15.55 7.29 9.92
CA GLU A 261 -16.25 6.46 10.90
C GLU A 261 -15.64 6.61 12.30
N ALA A 262 -14.29 6.58 12.37
CA ALA A 262 -13.58 6.69 13.63
C ALA A 262 -13.58 8.12 14.22
N SER A 263 -13.85 9.15 13.43
CA SER A 263 -13.87 10.56 13.85
C SER A 263 -15.27 11.14 13.98
N THR A 264 -16.30 10.38 13.65
CA THR A 264 -17.70 10.82 13.70
C THR A 264 -18.35 10.36 15.00
N ILE A 265 -19.11 11.26 15.61
CA ILE A 265 -19.84 11.00 16.84
C ILE A 265 -21.34 10.87 16.49
N ASP A 266 -21.97 9.78 16.93
CA ASP A 266 -23.42 9.58 16.85
C ASP A 266 -24.03 9.93 18.23
N VAL A 267 -24.38 11.21 18.40
CA VAL A 267 -24.97 11.70 19.64
C VAL A 267 -26.30 12.40 19.35
N PRO A 268 -27.29 12.32 20.28
CA PRO A 268 -28.52 13.09 20.15
C PRO A 268 -28.26 14.59 20.04
N LYS A 269 -29.01 15.27 19.18
CA LYS A 269 -28.95 16.72 19.05
C LYS A 269 -29.39 17.38 20.36
N GLY A 270 -28.68 18.44 20.77
CA GLY A 270 -29.04 19.25 21.92
C GLY A 270 -28.35 18.88 23.23
N LEU A 271 -27.40 17.96 23.22
CA LEU A 271 -26.58 17.71 24.41
C LEU A 271 -25.66 18.92 24.67
N PRO A 272 -25.61 19.43 25.93
CA PRO A 272 -24.78 20.58 26.25
C PRO A 272 -23.27 20.28 26.24
N PHE A 273 -22.91 19.01 26.40
CA PHE A 273 -21.54 18.51 26.24
C PHE A 273 -21.60 17.03 25.83
N ILE A 274 -20.50 16.53 25.25
CA ILE A 274 -20.39 15.15 24.80
C ILE A 274 -19.74 14.33 25.92
N PRO A 275 -20.41 13.29 26.47
CA PRO A 275 -19.80 12.37 27.43
C PRO A 275 -18.57 11.68 26.83
N ASP A 276 -17.56 11.37 27.67
CA ASP A 276 -16.28 10.79 27.21
C ASP A 276 -16.46 9.43 26.49
N ASP A 277 -17.42 8.61 26.91
CA ASP A 277 -17.76 7.34 26.28
C ASP A 277 -18.41 7.48 24.90
N LEU A 278 -18.92 8.67 24.56
CA LEU A 278 -19.50 8.98 23.24
C LEU A 278 -18.56 9.77 22.34
N LYS A 279 -17.38 10.15 22.82
CA LYS A 279 -16.37 10.85 22.00
C LYS A 279 -15.77 9.90 20.97
N ALA A 280 -15.51 10.44 19.76
CA ALA A 280 -14.85 9.66 18.72
C ALA A 280 -13.43 9.30 19.11
N PRO A 281 -12.93 8.10 18.74
CA PRO A 281 -11.55 7.70 19.02
C PRO A 281 -10.51 8.51 18.25
N LEU A 282 -10.88 9.12 17.12
CA LEU A 282 -9.99 9.92 16.26
C LEU A 282 -10.54 11.31 16.00
N GLU A 283 -9.62 12.22 15.68
CA GLU A 283 -9.87 13.53 15.12
C GLU A 283 -9.11 13.67 13.80
N LEU A 284 -9.74 14.26 12.77
CA LEU A 284 -9.08 14.51 11.49
C LEU A 284 -8.11 15.69 11.65
N VAL A 285 -6.82 15.45 11.38
CA VAL A 285 -5.79 16.50 11.42
C VAL A 285 -5.90 17.40 10.18
N ASN A 286 -6.21 16.84 9.03
CA ASN A 286 -6.46 17.57 7.79
C ASN A 286 -7.73 17.05 7.13
N ARG A 287 -8.52 17.96 6.54
CA ARG A 287 -9.77 17.61 5.85
C ARG A 287 -9.58 17.27 4.39
N LYS A 288 -8.52 17.79 3.77
CA LYS A 288 -8.17 17.57 2.38
C LYS A 288 -6.87 16.81 2.27
N PRO A 289 -6.71 15.91 1.28
CA PRO A 289 -5.43 15.26 1.04
C PRO A 289 -4.31 16.27 0.80
N ILE A 290 -3.11 15.95 1.29
CA ILE A 290 -1.90 16.71 1.01
C ILE A 290 -1.32 16.13 -0.28
N LEU A 291 -1.07 17.01 -1.27
CA LEU A 291 -0.51 16.63 -2.55
C LEU A 291 1.00 16.86 -2.59
N PRO A 292 1.76 16.13 -3.43
CA PRO A 292 3.17 16.38 -3.65
C PRO A 292 3.40 17.82 -4.10
N SER A 293 4.49 18.44 -3.64
CA SER A 293 4.91 19.76 -4.10
C SER A 293 5.35 19.70 -5.57
N GLN A 294 5.37 20.87 -6.25
CA GLN A 294 5.88 20.94 -7.61
C GLN A 294 7.36 20.53 -7.68
N GLU A 295 8.16 20.87 -6.67
CA GLU A 295 9.55 20.44 -6.57
C GLU A 295 9.68 18.92 -6.53
N GLU A 296 8.83 18.24 -5.76
CA GLU A 296 8.82 16.77 -5.70
C GLU A 296 8.43 16.17 -7.05
N LEU A 297 7.41 16.72 -7.74
CA LEU A 297 6.97 16.25 -9.04
C LEU A 297 8.05 16.43 -10.11
N ASP A 298 8.79 17.52 -10.06
CA ASP A 298 9.87 17.84 -11.01
C ASP A 298 11.10 16.96 -10.79
N ALA A 299 11.28 16.40 -9.60
CA ALA A 299 12.42 15.53 -9.26
C ALA A 299 12.22 14.05 -9.67
N LYS A 300 11.05 13.67 -10.24
CA LYS A 300 10.70 12.27 -10.61
C LYS A 300 10.84 11.99 -12.08
#